data_839ab5deb57aa2021df4084231bee374
#
_entry.id   839ab5deb57aa2021df4084231bee374
#
_cell.length_a   1.000
_cell.length_b   1.000
_cell.length_c   1.000
_cell.angle_alpha   90.00
_cell.angle_beta   90.00
_cell.angle_gamma   90.00
#
_symmetry.space_group_name_H-M   'P 1'
#
loop_
_entity.id
_entity.type
_entity.pdbx_description
1 polymer ?
#
loop_
_entity_poly.entity_id
_entity_poly.type
_entity_poly.pdbx_seq_one_letter_code
_entity_poly.pdbx_strand_id
1 'polypeptide(L)'
;MSTTIELRLPTDNSFTNLLLYEGIIYLMREASLQRKNHDLQLDPKDLATVYNNLDQRRIDKIRLFIAGNDKKPITKFLELYKIPSNGKVSSYGNLINTLKENAKKLIIKQNKITLELSIERKNVSIGGRKLNKDTGISLQLFKIERYTGITSTELPYSTKQLTTYICPETFLIGLLGIYSSYIQTVREKTFNYYFLLFDSQEIADILNSNKNIENIMNMKNIVRDELAKVIGKHFSEELMIAEILINIALQDEMVKNNLEKLSLILMRIAHEGQTYKIYQAIPLTIMKRKFTSKALYSIVNPDGFLLSRLSKSDNVEYNNLIMAINGLYRYAILNDNQGLFTMIRELHNAYHKVRSDKKLQKITKEYEDLLTHVVSNLQNVP
;
A
#
# COMPACT_ATOMS: atom_id res chain seq x y z
N MET A 1 -18.22 -26.05 13.36
CA MET A 1 -18.97 -25.64 12.16
C MET A 1 -18.07 -24.67 11.42
N SER A 2 -17.89 -24.83 10.11
CA SER A 2 -17.13 -23.89 9.28
C SER A 2 -17.93 -22.61 9.03
N THR A 3 -17.22 -21.49 8.88
CA THR A 3 -17.82 -20.21 8.52
C THR A 3 -17.65 -20.00 7.03
N THR A 4 -18.71 -19.64 6.34
CA THR A 4 -18.65 -19.29 4.92
C THR A 4 -18.46 -17.78 4.76
N ILE A 5 -17.41 -17.36 4.04
CA ILE A 5 -17.27 -15.99 3.57
C ILE A 5 -17.75 -15.95 2.12
N GLU A 6 -18.85 -15.23 1.90
CA GLU A 6 -19.38 -15.00 0.56
C GLU A 6 -18.57 -13.89 -0.09
N LEU A 7 -17.87 -14.22 -1.17
CA LEU A 7 -17.08 -13.27 -1.94
C LEU A 7 -17.91 -12.73 -3.09
N ARG A 8 -18.14 -11.42 -3.09
CA ARG A 8 -18.59 -10.71 -4.27
C ARG A 8 -17.42 -9.91 -4.81
N LEU A 9 -17.30 -9.86 -6.12
CA LEU A 9 -16.23 -9.07 -6.74
C LEU A 9 -16.35 -7.61 -6.34
N PRO A 10 -15.24 -6.92 -6.02
CA PRO A 10 -15.27 -5.50 -5.74
C PRO A 10 -15.74 -4.74 -6.97
N THR A 11 -16.69 -3.84 -6.78
CA THR A 11 -17.27 -3.02 -7.85
C THR A 11 -16.60 -1.66 -7.99
N ASP A 12 -15.78 -1.29 -7.01
CA ASP A 12 -15.11 0.01 -6.93
C ASP A 12 -13.75 -0.09 -6.24
N ASN A 13 -13.00 1.01 -6.32
CA ASN A 13 -11.70 1.19 -5.68
C ASN A 13 -11.82 2.00 -4.36
N SER A 14 -12.93 1.88 -3.63
CA SER A 14 -13.03 2.49 -2.30
C SER A 14 -12.02 1.87 -1.34
N PHE A 15 -11.42 2.68 -0.48
CA PHE A 15 -10.39 2.22 0.45
C PHE A 15 -10.87 1.10 1.36
N THR A 16 -12.08 1.25 1.93
CA THR A 16 -12.64 0.25 2.84
C THR A 16 -12.85 -1.08 2.13
N ASN A 17 -13.38 -1.05 0.90
CA ASN A 17 -13.60 -2.25 0.11
C ASN A 17 -12.27 -2.94 -0.23
N LEU A 18 -11.33 -2.21 -0.82
CA LEU A 18 -10.01 -2.74 -1.15
C LEU A 18 -9.28 -3.29 0.08
N LEU A 19 -9.38 -2.61 1.23
CA LEU A 19 -8.75 -3.03 2.47
C LEU A 19 -9.30 -4.38 2.98
N LEU A 20 -10.61 -4.59 2.87
CA LEU A 20 -11.26 -5.85 3.26
C LEU A 20 -10.83 -6.99 2.34
N TYR A 21 -10.83 -6.77 1.02
CA TYR A 21 -10.36 -7.78 0.06
C TYR A 21 -8.87 -8.09 0.21
N GLU A 22 -8.06 -7.09 0.52
CA GLU A 22 -6.66 -7.29 0.87
C GLU A 22 -6.49 -8.23 2.07
N GLY A 23 -7.30 -8.03 3.10
CA GLY A 23 -7.33 -8.91 4.27
C GLY A 23 -7.76 -10.33 3.94
N ILE A 24 -8.70 -10.51 3.01
CA ILE A 24 -9.13 -11.82 2.51
C ILE A 24 -8.02 -12.52 1.73
N ILE A 25 -7.38 -11.82 0.79
CA ILE A 25 -6.28 -12.38 -0.01
C ILE A 25 -5.14 -12.81 0.93
N TYR A 26 -4.83 -11.99 1.94
CA TYR A 26 -3.85 -12.33 2.97
C TYR A 26 -4.27 -13.59 3.74
N LEU A 27 -5.53 -13.67 4.17
CA LEU A 27 -6.09 -14.83 4.88
C LEU A 27 -6.06 -16.07 4.01
N MET A 28 -6.40 -15.98 2.72
CA MET A 28 -6.34 -17.10 1.77
C MET A 28 -4.92 -17.66 1.65
N ARG A 29 -3.90 -16.81 1.60
CA ARG A 29 -2.50 -17.21 1.56
C ARG A 29 -2.09 -17.94 2.83
N GLU A 30 -2.30 -17.33 3.99
CA GLU A 30 -1.76 -17.81 5.27
C GLU A 30 -2.49 -19.07 5.80
N ALA A 31 -3.78 -19.17 5.57
CA ALA A 31 -4.57 -20.32 5.96
C ALA A 31 -4.71 -21.38 4.84
N SER A 32 -4.09 -21.17 3.68
CA SER A 32 -4.21 -22.05 2.50
C SER A 32 -5.66 -22.37 2.13
N LEU A 33 -6.55 -21.37 2.28
CA LEU A 33 -7.97 -21.55 2.07
C LEU A 33 -8.29 -21.83 0.61
N GLN A 34 -9.09 -22.85 0.39
CA GLN A 34 -9.60 -23.17 -0.93
C GLN A 34 -10.91 -22.43 -1.19
N ARG A 35 -11.04 -21.90 -2.40
CA ARG A 35 -12.26 -21.32 -2.89
C ARG A 35 -13.16 -22.41 -3.46
N LYS A 36 -14.45 -22.40 -3.08
CA LYS A 36 -15.50 -23.19 -3.71
C LYS A 36 -16.52 -22.21 -4.32
N ASN A 37 -16.53 -22.10 -5.63
CA ASN A 37 -17.35 -21.15 -6.37
C ASN A 37 -17.03 -19.69 -5.96
N HIS A 38 -18.01 -18.99 -5.36
CA HIS A 38 -17.88 -17.61 -4.86
C HIS A 38 -17.71 -17.56 -3.33
N ASP A 39 -17.44 -18.68 -2.68
CA ASP A 39 -17.36 -18.79 -1.23
C ASP A 39 -15.99 -19.26 -0.77
N LEU A 40 -15.52 -18.73 0.35
CA LEU A 40 -14.40 -19.25 1.12
C LEU A 40 -14.92 -19.99 2.34
N GLN A 41 -14.43 -21.19 2.55
CA GLN A 41 -14.69 -21.94 3.78
C GLN A 41 -13.57 -21.66 4.78
N LEU A 42 -13.95 -21.14 5.92
CA LEU A 42 -13.04 -20.74 6.98
C LEU A 42 -13.32 -21.59 8.23
N ASP A 43 -12.31 -22.23 8.76
CA ASP A 43 -12.44 -22.88 10.05
C ASP A 43 -12.42 -21.83 11.18
N PRO A 44 -13.15 -22.04 12.27
CA PRO A 44 -13.22 -21.08 13.39
C PRO A 44 -11.86 -20.71 13.96
N LYS A 45 -10.84 -21.54 13.77
CA LYS A 45 -9.47 -21.33 14.28
C LYS A 45 -8.53 -20.68 13.27
N ASP A 46 -8.92 -20.54 12.00
CA ASP A 46 -8.02 -20.01 10.96
C ASP A 46 -7.57 -18.59 11.26
N LEU A 47 -8.48 -17.71 11.67
CA LEU A 47 -8.09 -16.37 12.11
C LEU A 47 -7.10 -16.40 13.28
N ALA A 48 -7.34 -17.27 14.26
CA ALA A 48 -6.43 -17.42 15.40
C ALA A 48 -5.04 -17.87 14.95
N THR A 49 -4.97 -18.82 14.02
CA THR A 49 -3.71 -19.30 13.44
C THR A 49 -2.99 -18.20 12.68
N VAL A 50 -3.70 -17.49 11.80
CA VAL A 50 -3.12 -16.40 11.01
C VAL A 50 -2.60 -15.26 11.91
N TYR A 51 -3.39 -14.83 12.90
CA TYR A 51 -2.93 -13.79 13.84
C TYR A 51 -1.72 -14.21 14.67
N ASN A 52 -1.66 -15.47 15.10
CA ASN A 52 -0.51 -15.99 15.84
C ASN A 52 0.78 -15.98 15.01
N ASN A 53 0.69 -16.17 13.71
CA ASN A 53 1.81 -16.28 12.77
C ASN A 53 2.26 -14.91 12.20
N LEU A 54 1.60 -13.80 12.51
CA LEU A 54 1.99 -12.49 12.03
C LEU A 54 3.43 -12.14 12.42
N ASP A 55 4.21 -11.61 11.50
CA ASP A 55 5.59 -11.17 11.77
C ASP A 55 5.61 -9.94 12.69
N GLN A 56 6.30 -10.06 13.80
CA GLN A 56 6.43 -9.00 14.80
C GLN A 56 7.12 -7.76 14.21
N ARG A 57 8.18 -7.93 13.42
CA ARG A 57 8.91 -6.84 12.78
C ARG A 57 8.02 -6.00 11.87
N ARG A 58 7.04 -6.67 11.24
CA ARG A 58 6.05 -6.01 10.38
C ARG A 58 5.04 -5.23 11.21
N ILE A 59 4.53 -5.80 12.30
CA ILE A 59 3.60 -5.15 13.23
C ILE A 59 4.23 -3.87 13.80
N ASP A 60 5.48 -3.92 14.22
CA ASP A 60 6.20 -2.79 14.84
C ASP A 60 6.39 -1.59 13.89
N LYS A 61 6.33 -1.84 12.57
CA LYS A 61 6.36 -0.79 11.55
C LYS A 61 5.03 -0.06 11.39
N ILE A 62 3.91 -0.64 11.84
CA ILE A 62 2.56 -0.08 11.64
C ILE A 62 2.31 1.05 12.64
N ARG A 63 2.64 2.28 12.25
CA ARG A 63 2.45 3.50 13.03
C ARG A 63 1.21 4.28 12.59
N LEU A 64 0.12 3.57 12.32
CA LEU A 64 -1.19 4.15 12.01
C LEU A 64 -1.90 4.45 13.34
N PHE A 65 -2.00 5.72 13.71
CA PHE A 65 -2.60 6.14 14.98
C PHE A 65 -4.13 5.96 14.96
N ILE A 66 -4.69 5.60 16.10
CA ILE A 66 -6.14 5.46 16.29
C ILE A 66 -6.72 6.83 16.62
N ALA A 67 -7.76 7.23 15.90
CA ALA A 67 -8.49 8.46 16.16
C ALA A 67 -9.09 8.44 17.59
N GLY A 68 -9.13 9.59 18.24
CA GLY A 68 -9.62 9.69 19.63
C GLY A 68 -11.01 9.10 19.86
N ASN A 69 -11.91 9.30 18.89
CA ASN A 69 -13.28 8.77 18.91
C ASN A 69 -13.37 7.24 18.75
N ASP A 70 -12.29 6.59 18.25
CA ASP A 70 -12.27 5.15 17.99
C ASP A 70 -11.85 4.34 19.22
N LYS A 71 -11.32 4.99 20.27
CA LYS A 71 -10.84 4.29 21.49
C LYS A 71 -11.94 3.47 22.16
N LYS A 72 -13.13 4.07 22.37
CA LYS A 72 -14.27 3.35 23.00
C LYS A 72 -14.76 2.17 22.14
N PRO A 73 -15.01 2.34 20.81
CA PRO A 73 -15.32 1.22 19.94
C PRO A 73 -14.30 0.08 19.99
N ILE A 74 -13.00 0.39 20.01
CA ILE A 74 -11.94 -0.61 20.08
C ILE A 74 -11.94 -1.34 21.44
N THR A 75 -12.12 -0.62 22.54
CA THR A 75 -12.26 -1.25 23.85
C THR A 75 -13.42 -2.24 23.87
N LYS A 76 -14.60 -1.82 23.41
CA LYS A 76 -15.76 -2.69 23.26
C LYS A 76 -15.49 -3.92 22.39
N PHE A 77 -14.76 -3.74 21.28
CA PHE A 77 -14.35 -4.83 20.41
C PHE A 77 -13.47 -5.86 21.14
N LEU A 78 -12.46 -5.41 21.89
CA LEU A 78 -11.59 -6.30 22.68
C LEU A 78 -12.37 -7.08 23.74
N GLU A 79 -13.35 -6.43 24.38
CA GLU A 79 -14.23 -7.06 25.37
C GLU A 79 -15.06 -8.21 24.78
N LEU A 80 -15.52 -8.09 23.51
CA LEU A 80 -16.25 -9.17 22.83
C LEU A 80 -15.44 -10.48 22.72
N TYR A 81 -14.11 -10.36 22.66
CA TYR A 81 -13.17 -11.49 22.64
C TYR A 81 -12.54 -11.77 24.00
N LYS A 82 -13.05 -11.14 25.08
CA LYS A 82 -12.50 -11.27 26.44
C LYS A 82 -11.00 -10.94 26.52
N ILE A 83 -10.56 -9.97 25.72
CA ILE A 83 -9.20 -9.46 25.72
C ILE A 83 -9.13 -8.23 26.61
N PRO A 84 -8.26 -8.20 27.64
CA PRO A 84 -8.15 -7.05 28.51
C PRO A 84 -7.63 -5.84 27.74
N SER A 85 -8.36 -4.72 27.81
CA SER A 85 -7.89 -3.45 27.28
C SER A 85 -7.03 -2.76 28.34
N ASN A 86 -5.72 -2.95 28.26
CA ASN A 86 -4.78 -2.32 29.22
C ASN A 86 -4.59 -0.81 28.96
N GLY A 87 -5.57 -0.11 28.41
CA GLY A 87 -5.58 1.33 28.19
C GLY A 87 -4.55 1.90 27.19
N LYS A 88 -3.71 1.05 26.58
CA LYS A 88 -2.54 1.45 25.81
C LYS A 88 -2.66 1.29 24.29
N VAL A 89 -3.84 1.00 23.75
CA VAL A 89 -4.00 0.83 22.29
C VAL A 89 -4.07 2.21 21.63
N SER A 90 -2.94 2.72 21.19
CA SER A 90 -2.80 4.05 20.57
C SER A 90 -2.67 4.01 19.05
N SER A 91 -2.35 2.84 18.48
CA SER A 91 -2.19 2.62 17.05
C SER A 91 -2.80 1.29 16.61
N TYR A 92 -3.08 1.16 15.33
CA TYR A 92 -3.52 -0.12 14.75
C TYR A 92 -2.43 -1.20 14.85
N GLY A 93 -1.15 -0.83 14.83
CA GLY A 93 -0.06 -1.76 15.13
C GLY A 93 -0.16 -2.33 16.54
N ASN A 94 -0.39 -1.48 17.56
CA ASN A 94 -0.61 -1.95 18.94
C ASN A 94 -1.85 -2.85 19.03
N LEU A 95 -2.93 -2.52 18.32
CA LEU A 95 -4.13 -3.34 18.30
C LEU A 95 -3.86 -4.73 17.71
N ILE A 96 -3.19 -4.79 16.56
CA ILE A 96 -2.82 -6.05 15.89
C ILE A 96 -1.90 -6.88 16.79
N ASN A 97 -0.94 -6.24 17.49
CA ASN A 97 -0.08 -6.92 18.46
C ASN A 97 -0.88 -7.53 19.62
N THR A 98 -1.80 -6.75 20.21
CA THR A 98 -2.68 -7.23 21.29
C THR A 98 -3.51 -8.43 20.84
N LEU A 99 -4.01 -8.41 19.61
CA LEU A 99 -4.77 -9.53 19.02
C LEU A 99 -3.88 -10.75 18.77
N LYS A 100 -2.65 -10.56 18.30
CA LYS A 100 -1.65 -11.63 18.13
C LYS A 100 -1.36 -12.32 19.47
N GLU A 101 -1.06 -11.57 20.52
CA GLU A 101 -0.80 -12.10 21.86
C GLU A 101 -1.99 -12.89 22.44
N ASN A 102 -3.20 -12.55 22.02
CA ASN A 102 -4.44 -13.18 22.42
C ASN A 102 -5.11 -14.01 21.31
N ALA A 103 -4.37 -14.44 20.29
CA ALA A 103 -4.90 -15.05 19.09
C ALA A 103 -5.83 -16.24 19.36
N LYS A 104 -5.53 -17.06 20.37
CA LYS A 104 -6.37 -18.21 20.75
C LYS A 104 -7.82 -17.85 21.15
N LYS A 105 -8.08 -16.58 21.46
CA LYS A 105 -9.42 -16.07 21.78
C LYS A 105 -10.21 -15.61 20.56
N LEU A 106 -9.57 -15.50 19.39
CA LEU A 106 -10.16 -15.03 18.14
C LEU A 106 -10.94 -16.15 17.44
N ILE A 107 -12.08 -16.51 18.01
CA ILE A 107 -12.94 -17.55 17.46
C ILE A 107 -14.09 -16.88 16.71
N ILE A 108 -14.30 -17.29 15.45
CA ILE A 108 -15.42 -16.82 14.64
C ILE A 108 -16.71 -17.47 15.16
N LYS A 109 -17.71 -16.64 15.40
CA LYS A 109 -19.01 -17.09 15.91
C LYS A 109 -20.12 -17.10 14.85
N GLN A 110 -19.86 -16.50 13.69
CA GLN A 110 -20.82 -16.41 12.61
C GLN A 110 -20.67 -17.57 11.63
N ASN A 111 -21.80 -18.11 11.19
CA ASN A 111 -21.82 -19.17 10.18
C ASN A 111 -21.61 -18.60 8.75
N LYS A 112 -21.93 -17.32 8.54
CA LYS A 112 -21.80 -16.64 7.25
C LYS A 112 -21.35 -15.20 7.45
N ILE A 113 -20.35 -14.79 6.69
CA ILE A 113 -19.86 -13.40 6.57
C ILE A 113 -20.03 -12.99 5.12
N THR A 114 -20.60 -11.82 4.87
CA THR A 114 -20.62 -11.21 3.55
C THR A 114 -19.90 -9.87 3.62
N LEU A 115 -19.21 -9.47 2.57
CA LEU A 115 -18.54 -8.17 2.50
C LEU A 115 -19.45 -7.06 1.97
N GLU A 116 -20.72 -7.37 1.74
CA GLU A 116 -21.67 -6.39 1.25
C GLU A 116 -21.95 -5.27 2.23
N LEU A 117 -22.12 -4.09 1.65
CA LEU A 117 -22.72 -2.95 2.30
C LEU A 117 -24.24 -3.11 2.30
N SER A 118 -24.84 -3.12 3.46
CA SER A 118 -26.29 -2.99 3.59
C SER A 118 -26.63 -1.63 4.20
N ILE A 119 -27.56 -0.93 3.57
CA ILE A 119 -28.02 0.40 4.04
C ILE A 119 -29.43 0.25 4.58
N GLU A 120 -29.61 0.58 5.84
CA GLU A 120 -30.92 0.62 6.47
C GLU A 120 -31.11 1.94 7.22
N ARG A 121 -32.05 2.74 6.78
CA ARG A 121 -32.34 4.09 7.32
C ARG A 121 -31.08 4.96 7.35
N LYS A 122 -30.39 5.05 8.51
CA LYS A 122 -29.20 5.86 8.74
C LYS A 122 -27.95 5.03 9.00
N ASN A 123 -28.04 3.73 8.96
CA ASN A 123 -26.95 2.82 9.27
C ASN A 123 -26.47 2.13 8.00
N VAL A 124 -25.16 2.14 7.81
CA VAL A 124 -24.45 1.32 6.83
C VAL A 124 -23.83 0.17 7.60
N SER A 125 -24.15 -1.05 7.23
CA SER A 125 -23.62 -2.26 7.86
C SER A 125 -22.66 -2.98 6.91
N ILE A 126 -21.48 -3.36 7.39
CA ILE A 126 -20.49 -4.17 6.68
C ILE A 126 -20.37 -5.50 7.42
N GLY A 127 -20.60 -6.62 6.75
CA GLY A 127 -20.50 -7.95 7.37
C GLY A 127 -21.77 -8.81 7.27
N GLY A 128 -22.69 -8.43 6.38
CA GLY A 128 -23.83 -9.27 5.96
C GLY A 128 -25.03 -9.33 6.91
N ARG A 129 -25.11 -8.46 7.89
CA ARG A 129 -26.26 -8.33 8.78
C ARG A 129 -26.50 -6.89 9.16
N LYS A 130 -27.73 -6.60 9.59
CA LYS A 130 -28.08 -5.28 10.15
C LYS A 130 -27.30 -5.05 11.45
N LEU A 131 -26.40 -4.08 11.42
CA LEU A 131 -25.60 -3.70 12.57
C LEU A 131 -26.11 -2.39 13.17
N ASN A 132 -25.95 -2.26 14.47
CA ASN A 132 -26.25 -1.05 15.21
C ASN A 132 -25.15 -0.76 16.24
N LYS A 133 -25.36 0.22 17.09
CA LYS A 133 -24.40 0.62 18.14
C LYS A 133 -24.01 -0.53 19.08
N ASP A 134 -24.89 -1.51 19.28
CA ASP A 134 -24.65 -2.60 20.23
C ASP A 134 -23.99 -3.80 19.59
N THR A 135 -24.23 -4.06 18.32
CA THR A 135 -23.76 -5.24 17.59
C THR A 135 -22.61 -4.99 16.64
N GLY A 136 -22.34 -3.73 16.30
CA GLY A 136 -21.30 -3.34 15.36
C GLY A 136 -20.24 -2.44 15.96
N ILE A 137 -19.13 -2.33 15.28
CA ILE A 137 -18.01 -1.45 15.59
C ILE A 137 -18.01 -0.29 14.61
N SER A 138 -17.88 0.93 15.10
CA SER A 138 -17.91 2.12 14.26
C SER A 138 -16.61 2.88 14.39
N LEU A 139 -15.74 2.83 13.36
CA LEU A 139 -14.39 3.37 13.36
C LEU A 139 -14.20 4.38 12.23
N GLN A 140 -13.43 5.43 12.49
CA GLN A 140 -13.20 6.51 11.52
C GLN A 140 -12.50 6.04 10.25
N LEU A 141 -11.53 5.14 10.37
CA LEU A 141 -10.81 4.60 9.22
C LEU A 141 -11.73 3.86 8.25
N PHE A 142 -12.73 3.13 8.76
CA PHE A 142 -13.71 2.39 7.96
C PHE A 142 -14.92 3.25 7.53
N LYS A 143 -14.82 4.54 7.69
CA LYS A 143 -15.79 5.54 7.21
C LYS A 143 -15.12 6.59 6.32
N ILE A 144 -13.92 6.34 5.87
CA ILE A 144 -13.08 7.35 5.22
C ILE A 144 -13.71 7.90 3.95
N GLU A 145 -14.45 7.07 3.20
CA GLU A 145 -15.16 7.47 1.98
C GLU A 145 -16.20 8.54 2.25
N ARG A 146 -16.74 8.58 3.45
CA ARG A 146 -17.69 9.60 3.87
C ARG A 146 -17.08 11.01 3.84
N TYR A 147 -15.77 11.13 3.98
CA TYR A 147 -15.08 12.41 4.05
C TYR A 147 -14.38 12.79 2.73
N THR A 148 -14.39 11.91 1.76
CA THR A 148 -13.67 12.09 0.49
C THR A 148 -14.57 12.34 -0.71
N GLY A 149 -15.88 12.25 -0.55
CA GLY A 149 -16.80 12.30 -1.67
C GLY A 149 -17.84 13.40 -1.58
N ILE A 150 -18.94 13.13 -2.25
CA ILE A 150 -20.12 14.00 -2.47
C ILE A 150 -20.68 14.63 -1.19
N THR A 151 -20.40 14.07 -0.02
CA THR A 151 -20.85 14.62 1.28
C THR A 151 -20.05 15.83 1.76
N SER A 152 -18.90 16.14 1.15
CA SER A 152 -18.16 17.38 1.40
C SER A 152 -18.57 18.51 0.47
N THR A 153 -19.26 18.22 -0.64
CA THR A 153 -19.95 19.24 -1.41
C THR A 153 -21.25 19.52 -0.66
N GLU A 154 -21.42 20.76 -0.27
CA GLU A 154 -22.59 21.29 0.40
C GLU A 154 -23.85 21.02 -0.45
N LEU A 155 -24.40 19.83 -0.28
CA LEU A 155 -25.76 19.61 -0.72
C LEU A 155 -26.67 20.43 0.21
N PRO A 156 -27.51 21.31 -0.31
CA PRO A 156 -28.36 22.20 0.48
C PRO A 156 -29.40 21.46 1.32
N TYR A 157 -29.42 20.15 1.24
CA TYR A 157 -30.26 19.27 2.02
C TYR A 157 -29.43 18.57 3.07
N SER A 158 -29.67 18.86 4.34
CA SER A 158 -29.05 18.17 5.49
C SER A 158 -29.45 16.69 5.50
N THR A 159 -28.79 15.88 4.70
CA THR A 159 -28.87 14.44 4.82
C THR A 159 -28.29 14.07 6.16
N LYS A 160 -29.10 13.52 7.05
CA LYS A 160 -28.68 13.03 8.35
C LYS A 160 -27.50 12.06 8.14
N GLN A 161 -26.40 12.35 8.80
CA GLN A 161 -25.16 11.59 8.66
C GLN A 161 -25.39 10.09 8.79
N LEU A 162 -25.00 9.33 7.77
CA LEU A 162 -24.97 7.87 7.82
C LEU A 162 -23.89 7.41 8.83
N THR A 163 -24.23 6.45 9.64
CA THR A 163 -23.27 5.82 10.55
C THR A 163 -22.89 4.45 10.02
N THR A 164 -21.59 4.23 9.81
CA THR A 164 -21.08 2.94 9.34
C THR A 164 -20.72 2.06 10.52
N TYR A 165 -21.22 0.84 10.52
CA TYR A 165 -20.88 -0.22 11.46
C TYR A 165 -20.28 -1.39 10.71
N ILE A 166 -19.21 -1.94 11.27
CA ILE A 166 -18.54 -3.15 10.77
C ILE A 166 -18.73 -4.30 11.76
N CYS A 167 -18.98 -5.48 11.24
CA CYS A 167 -19.05 -6.69 12.04
C CYS A 167 -17.68 -7.01 12.69
N PRO A 168 -17.62 -7.49 13.94
CA PRO A 168 -16.35 -7.81 14.61
C PRO A 168 -15.44 -8.74 13.81
N GLU A 169 -15.97 -9.77 13.19
CA GLU A 169 -15.20 -10.72 12.38
C GLU A 169 -14.68 -10.07 11.08
N THR A 170 -15.50 -9.26 10.43
CA THR A 170 -15.10 -8.48 9.25
C THR A 170 -14.05 -7.43 9.61
N PHE A 171 -14.12 -6.87 10.82
CA PHE A 171 -13.09 -5.97 11.32
C PHE A 171 -11.74 -6.67 11.51
N LEU A 172 -11.71 -7.91 12.02
CA LEU A 172 -10.49 -8.72 12.08
C LEU A 172 -9.88 -8.90 10.67
N ILE A 173 -10.69 -9.21 9.66
CA ILE A 173 -10.24 -9.29 8.27
C ILE A 173 -9.66 -7.94 7.80
N GLY A 174 -10.33 -6.83 8.09
CA GLY A 174 -9.84 -5.48 7.76
C GLY A 174 -8.50 -5.14 8.42
N LEU A 175 -8.25 -5.62 9.64
CA LEU A 175 -6.95 -5.46 10.32
C LEU A 175 -5.84 -6.25 9.63
N LEU A 176 -6.13 -7.45 9.09
CA LEU A 176 -5.19 -8.18 8.21
C LEU A 176 -4.92 -7.41 6.93
N GLY A 177 -5.93 -6.70 6.39
CA GLY A 177 -5.76 -5.79 5.27
C GLY A 177 -4.81 -4.63 5.60
N ILE A 178 -4.93 -4.01 6.77
CA ILE A 178 -3.98 -2.99 7.26
C ILE A 178 -2.58 -3.59 7.36
N TYR A 179 -2.44 -4.76 7.98
CA TYR A 179 -1.16 -5.44 8.11
C TYR A 179 -0.48 -5.70 6.75
N SER A 180 -1.23 -6.16 5.77
CA SER A 180 -0.72 -6.47 4.42
C SER A 180 -0.39 -5.21 3.62
N SER A 181 -1.25 -4.20 3.64
CA SER A 181 -1.19 -3.06 2.71
C SER A 181 -0.41 -1.84 3.22
N TYR A 182 -0.31 -1.65 4.54
CA TYR A 182 0.37 -0.49 5.10
C TYR A 182 1.85 -0.44 4.70
N ILE A 183 2.32 0.74 4.24
CA ILE A 183 3.72 0.99 3.88
C ILE A 183 4.42 1.66 5.05
N GLN A 184 4.10 2.93 5.30
CA GLN A 184 4.73 3.74 6.35
C GLN A 184 3.90 4.98 6.70
N THR A 185 4.33 5.66 7.77
CA THR A 185 3.84 7.01 8.15
C THR A 185 4.93 8.04 7.88
N VAL A 186 4.56 9.11 7.20
CA VAL A 186 5.40 10.31 7.04
C VAL A 186 4.78 11.44 7.85
N ARG A 187 5.58 12.09 8.70
CA ARG A 187 5.15 13.24 9.50
C ARG A 187 5.58 14.53 8.80
N GLU A 188 4.60 15.27 8.38
CA GLU A 188 4.75 16.66 7.92
C GLU A 188 4.03 17.58 8.92
N LYS A 189 3.18 18.50 8.43
CA LYS A 189 2.23 19.25 9.30
C LYS A 189 1.19 18.33 9.93
N THR A 190 0.79 17.28 9.19
CA THR A 190 -0.10 16.21 9.62
C THR A 190 0.59 14.85 9.44
N PHE A 191 0.01 13.79 10.04
CA PHE A 191 0.46 12.42 9.77
C PHE A 191 -0.14 11.94 8.46
N ASN A 192 0.72 11.56 7.51
CA ASN A 192 0.36 10.94 6.25
C ASN A 192 0.66 9.45 6.31
N TYR A 193 -0.33 8.63 6.01
CA TYR A 193 -0.26 7.18 6.00
C TYR A 193 -0.33 6.69 4.56
N TYR A 194 0.56 5.79 4.20
CA TYR A 194 0.64 5.25 2.86
C TYR A 194 0.27 3.77 2.86
N PHE A 195 -0.60 3.40 1.91
CA PHE A 195 -1.09 2.04 1.73
C PHE A 195 -0.88 1.62 0.28
N LEU A 196 -0.47 0.37 0.08
CA LEU A 196 -0.41 -0.28 -1.22
C LEU A 196 -1.46 -1.39 -1.24
N LEU A 197 -2.45 -1.25 -2.09
CA LEU A 197 -3.59 -2.15 -2.20
C LEU A 197 -3.63 -2.74 -3.61
N PHE A 198 -4.16 -3.94 -3.78
CA PHE A 198 -4.58 -4.39 -5.10
C PHE A 198 -5.74 -3.52 -5.59
N ASP A 199 -5.80 -3.22 -6.89
CA ASP A 199 -6.98 -2.58 -7.45
C ASP A 199 -8.14 -3.59 -7.58
N SER A 200 -9.35 -3.09 -7.84
CA SER A 200 -10.55 -3.93 -7.92
C SER A 200 -10.46 -4.97 -9.05
N GLN A 201 -9.81 -4.63 -10.16
CA GLN A 201 -9.63 -5.56 -11.27
C GLN A 201 -8.63 -6.67 -10.93
N GLU A 202 -7.50 -6.32 -10.30
CA GLU A 202 -6.51 -7.33 -9.86
C GLU A 202 -7.11 -8.27 -8.80
N ILE A 203 -7.91 -7.73 -7.86
CA ILE A 203 -8.65 -8.55 -6.90
C ILE A 203 -9.58 -9.52 -7.62
N ALA A 204 -10.34 -9.02 -8.61
CA ALA A 204 -11.23 -9.86 -9.40
C ALA A 204 -10.46 -10.96 -10.14
N ASP A 205 -9.30 -10.63 -10.71
CA ASP A 205 -8.44 -11.58 -11.41
C ASP A 205 -7.86 -12.61 -10.44
N ILE A 206 -7.39 -12.22 -9.25
CA ILE A 206 -6.92 -13.14 -8.21
C ILE A 206 -8.03 -14.09 -7.75
N LEU A 207 -9.23 -13.54 -7.54
CA LEU A 207 -10.36 -14.34 -7.08
C LEU A 207 -10.97 -15.24 -8.16
N ASN A 208 -10.88 -14.90 -9.43
CA ASN A 208 -11.45 -15.67 -10.54
C ASN A 208 -10.47 -16.63 -11.22
N SER A 209 -9.18 -16.45 -11.00
CA SER A 209 -8.14 -17.27 -11.65
C SER A 209 -7.45 -18.19 -10.62
N ASN A 210 -6.83 -19.26 -11.13
CA ASN A 210 -5.92 -20.10 -10.34
C ASN A 210 -4.52 -19.47 -10.22
N LYS A 211 -4.43 -18.12 -10.21
CA LYS A 211 -3.15 -17.44 -9.99
C LYS A 211 -2.56 -17.84 -8.65
N ASN A 212 -1.26 -18.04 -8.61
CA ASN A 212 -0.57 -18.32 -7.37
C ASN A 212 -0.56 -17.09 -6.46
N ILE A 213 -1.42 -17.10 -5.44
CA ILE A 213 -1.59 -15.98 -4.49
C ILE A 213 -0.27 -15.64 -3.79
N GLU A 214 0.53 -16.66 -3.46
CA GLU A 214 1.81 -16.44 -2.79
C GLU A 214 2.77 -15.62 -3.65
N ASN A 215 2.90 -15.96 -4.94
CA ASN A 215 3.77 -15.24 -5.86
C ASN A 215 3.31 -13.79 -6.05
N ILE A 216 2.00 -13.56 -6.19
CA ILE A 216 1.43 -12.21 -6.35
C ILE A 216 1.66 -11.38 -5.09
N MET A 217 1.45 -11.95 -3.91
CA MET A 217 1.70 -11.28 -2.63
C MET A 217 3.18 -10.99 -2.42
N ASN A 218 4.07 -11.89 -2.84
CA ASN A 218 5.52 -11.66 -2.77
C ASN A 218 5.94 -10.53 -3.70
N MET A 219 5.43 -10.47 -4.94
CA MET A 219 5.68 -9.34 -5.83
C MET A 219 5.17 -8.02 -5.26
N LYS A 220 3.95 -8.01 -4.70
CA LYS A 220 3.42 -6.83 -4.03
C LYS A 220 4.30 -6.40 -2.85
N ASN A 221 4.85 -7.34 -2.07
CA ASN A 221 5.76 -7.02 -0.98
C ASN A 221 7.05 -6.35 -1.48
N ILE A 222 7.61 -6.80 -2.62
CA ILE A 222 8.75 -6.13 -3.27
C ILE A 222 8.39 -4.69 -3.64
N VAL A 223 7.25 -4.48 -4.29
CA VAL A 223 6.74 -3.12 -4.62
C VAL A 223 6.64 -2.25 -3.38
N ARG A 224 6.02 -2.78 -2.32
CA ARG A 224 5.87 -2.06 -1.06
C ARG A 224 7.20 -1.66 -0.45
N ASP A 225 8.18 -2.56 -0.47
CA ASP A 225 9.49 -2.32 0.13
C ASP A 225 10.32 -1.31 -0.70
N GLU A 226 10.17 -1.30 -2.04
CA GLU A 226 10.77 -0.25 -2.89
C GLU A 226 10.09 1.11 -2.65
N LEU A 227 8.76 1.16 -2.58
CA LEU A 227 8.04 2.39 -2.23
C LEU A 227 8.46 2.94 -0.86
N ALA A 228 8.63 2.07 0.14
CA ALA A 228 9.05 2.49 1.48
C ALA A 228 10.44 3.16 1.51
N LYS A 229 11.32 2.89 0.54
CA LYS A 229 12.65 3.52 0.43
C LYS A 229 12.58 4.95 -0.09
N VAL A 230 11.58 5.27 -0.91
CA VAL A 230 11.52 6.54 -1.65
C VAL A 230 10.40 7.48 -1.19
N ILE A 231 9.35 6.98 -0.56
CA ILE A 231 8.27 7.83 -0.06
C ILE A 231 8.80 8.71 1.09
N GLY A 232 8.78 10.02 0.88
CA GLY A 232 9.23 11.02 1.82
C GLY A 232 8.46 12.33 1.68
N LYS A 233 9.18 13.45 1.42
CA LYS A 233 8.59 14.79 1.41
C LYS A 233 8.10 15.27 0.03
N HIS A 234 8.60 14.69 -1.07
CA HIS A 234 8.37 15.17 -2.45
C HIS A 234 7.69 14.09 -3.28
N PHE A 235 6.41 13.91 -3.06
CA PHE A 235 5.63 12.76 -3.52
C PHE A 235 5.63 12.52 -5.05
N SER A 236 5.66 13.55 -5.89
CA SER A 236 5.58 13.39 -7.35
C SER A 236 6.88 12.89 -7.97
N GLU A 237 8.02 13.42 -7.53
CA GLU A 237 9.34 13.02 -8.02
C GLU A 237 9.71 11.63 -7.49
N GLU A 238 9.35 11.36 -6.26
CA GLU A 238 9.57 10.08 -5.60
C GLU A 238 8.81 8.94 -6.29
N LEU A 239 7.61 9.21 -6.80
CA LEU A 239 6.86 8.20 -7.55
C LEU A 239 7.54 7.80 -8.86
N MET A 240 8.10 8.73 -9.61
CA MET A 240 8.85 8.36 -10.83
C MET A 240 10.04 7.47 -10.50
N ILE A 241 10.77 7.78 -9.45
CA ILE A 241 11.91 6.96 -8.97
C ILE A 241 11.39 5.58 -8.53
N ALA A 242 10.30 5.56 -7.77
CA ALA A 242 9.70 4.32 -7.29
C ALA A 242 9.26 3.41 -8.45
N GLU A 243 8.57 3.94 -9.46
CA GLU A 243 8.15 3.15 -10.64
C GLU A 243 9.33 2.55 -11.39
N ILE A 244 10.42 3.29 -11.53
CA ILE A 244 11.65 2.78 -12.15
C ILE A 244 12.21 1.62 -11.32
N LEU A 245 12.37 1.81 -10.00
CA LEU A 245 12.91 0.81 -9.10
C LEU A 245 12.06 -0.45 -9.05
N ILE A 246 10.75 -0.28 -8.97
CA ILE A 246 9.77 -1.37 -8.96
C ILE A 246 9.86 -2.18 -10.26
N ASN A 247 9.88 -1.50 -11.41
CA ASN A 247 9.98 -2.18 -12.69
C ASN A 247 11.27 -3.00 -12.79
N ILE A 248 12.39 -2.48 -12.27
CA ILE A 248 13.67 -3.20 -12.24
C ILE A 248 13.59 -4.43 -11.33
N ALA A 249 13.08 -4.25 -10.10
CA ALA A 249 13.04 -5.31 -9.10
C ALA A 249 12.12 -6.48 -9.48
N LEU A 250 11.06 -6.20 -10.25
CA LEU A 250 10.02 -7.18 -10.52
C LEU A 250 10.15 -7.93 -11.84
N GLN A 251 10.93 -7.44 -12.82
CA GLN A 251 10.94 -8.07 -14.15
C GLN A 251 11.33 -9.55 -14.12
N ASP A 252 12.37 -9.89 -13.37
CA ASP A 252 12.81 -11.28 -13.25
C ASP A 252 11.73 -12.17 -12.61
N GLU A 253 11.03 -11.66 -11.59
CA GLU A 253 9.95 -12.38 -10.91
C GLU A 253 8.70 -12.49 -11.80
N MET A 254 8.37 -11.46 -12.58
CA MET A 254 7.27 -11.52 -13.54
C MET A 254 7.53 -12.55 -14.63
N VAL A 255 8.78 -12.64 -15.12
CA VAL A 255 9.18 -13.67 -16.10
C VAL A 255 9.06 -15.07 -15.49
N LYS A 256 9.64 -15.30 -14.32
CA LYS A 256 9.59 -16.62 -13.63
C LYS A 256 8.17 -17.09 -13.36
N ASN A 257 7.27 -16.16 -12.99
CA ASN A 257 5.90 -16.48 -12.62
C ASN A 257 4.91 -16.35 -13.79
N ASN A 258 5.40 -16.11 -15.01
CA ASN A 258 4.59 -15.90 -16.21
C ASN A 258 3.46 -14.87 -16.01
N LEU A 259 3.77 -13.77 -15.30
CA LEU A 259 2.83 -12.70 -15.02
C LEU A 259 3.07 -11.54 -15.99
N GLU A 260 2.04 -11.15 -16.73
CA GLU A 260 2.13 -10.07 -17.72
C GLU A 260 1.90 -8.69 -17.10
N LYS A 261 1.09 -8.64 -16.03
CA LYS A 261 0.65 -7.39 -15.40
C LYS A 261 0.39 -7.59 -13.92
N LEU A 262 0.68 -6.54 -13.11
CA LEU A 262 0.28 -6.40 -11.72
C LEU A 262 -0.33 -5.01 -11.51
N SER A 263 -1.57 -4.94 -11.07
CA SER A 263 -2.29 -3.68 -10.88
C SER A 263 -2.51 -3.38 -9.40
N LEU A 264 -1.97 -2.26 -8.95
CA LEU A 264 -1.99 -1.82 -7.55
C LEU A 264 -2.50 -0.38 -7.47
N ILE A 265 -2.88 0.03 -6.26
CA ILE A 265 -3.22 1.42 -5.95
C ILE A 265 -2.39 1.86 -4.75
N LEU A 266 -1.63 2.93 -4.92
CA LEU A 266 -0.96 3.63 -3.82
C LEU A 266 -1.92 4.71 -3.28
N MET A 267 -2.31 4.56 -2.02
CA MET A 267 -3.18 5.53 -1.36
C MET A 267 -2.43 6.30 -0.28
N ARG A 268 -2.58 7.63 -0.30
CA ARG A 268 -2.14 8.55 0.75
C ARG A 268 -3.34 9.00 1.55
N ILE A 269 -3.32 8.70 2.84
CA ILE A 269 -4.36 9.06 3.81
C ILE A 269 -3.76 9.99 4.85
N ALA A 270 -4.41 11.11 5.16
CA ALA A 270 -3.98 11.97 6.26
C ALA A 270 -4.97 11.93 7.41
N HIS A 271 -4.43 12.13 8.63
CA HIS A 271 -5.22 12.29 9.83
C HIS A 271 -5.44 13.78 10.09
N GLU A 272 -6.68 14.23 9.97
CA GLU A 272 -7.07 15.61 10.22
C GLU A 272 -8.07 15.70 11.37
N GLY A 273 -7.67 16.35 12.44
CA GLY A 273 -8.49 16.46 13.63
C GLY A 273 -8.78 15.09 14.24
N GLN A 274 -10.04 14.61 14.11
CA GLN A 274 -10.46 13.30 14.61
C GLN A 274 -10.87 12.34 13.50
N THR A 275 -10.53 12.63 12.24
CA THR A 275 -10.94 11.85 11.07
C THR A 275 -9.76 11.55 10.17
N TYR A 276 -9.96 10.61 9.26
CA TYR A 276 -9.01 10.35 8.17
C TYR A 276 -9.60 10.84 6.85
N LYS A 277 -8.72 11.31 5.96
CA LYS A 277 -9.11 11.72 4.59
C LYS A 277 -8.16 11.09 3.58
N ILE A 278 -8.68 10.64 2.46
CA ILE A 278 -7.89 10.23 1.31
C ILE A 278 -7.47 11.49 0.56
N TYR A 279 -6.16 11.71 0.46
CA TYR A 279 -5.59 12.84 -0.28
C TYR A 279 -5.25 12.47 -1.70
N GLN A 280 -4.80 11.23 -1.89
CA GLN A 280 -4.39 10.74 -3.21
C GLN A 280 -4.66 9.24 -3.30
N ALA A 281 -5.08 8.82 -4.49
CA ALA A 281 -5.18 7.42 -4.89
C ALA A 281 -4.54 7.33 -6.28
N ILE A 282 -3.40 6.66 -6.39
CA ILE A 282 -2.59 6.61 -7.60
C ILE A 282 -2.54 5.18 -8.07
N PRO A 283 -3.09 4.88 -9.26
CA PRO A 283 -2.97 3.57 -9.86
C PRO A 283 -1.50 3.33 -10.28
N LEU A 284 -0.97 2.17 -9.90
CA LEU A 284 0.35 1.69 -10.26
C LEU A 284 0.17 0.39 -11.08
N THR A 285 0.40 0.47 -12.37
CA THR A 285 0.36 -0.70 -13.25
C THR A 285 1.77 -1.09 -13.64
N ILE A 286 2.18 -2.27 -13.21
CA ILE A 286 3.49 -2.83 -13.51
C ILE A 286 3.29 -3.87 -14.59
N MET A 287 3.98 -3.72 -15.71
CA MET A 287 3.89 -4.61 -16.87
C MET A 287 5.20 -5.34 -17.07
N LYS A 288 5.12 -6.60 -17.46
CA LYS A 288 6.27 -7.35 -17.97
C LYS A 288 6.80 -6.67 -19.23
N ARG A 289 8.08 -6.39 -19.27
CA ARG A 289 8.74 -5.72 -20.38
C ARG A 289 9.83 -6.61 -20.98
N LYS A 290 10.05 -6.49 -22.28
CA LYS A 290 11.15 -7.20 -22.96
C LYS A 290 12.53 -6.64 -22.60
N PHE A 291 12.58 -5.48 -21.96
CA PHE A 291 13.81 -4.73 -21.72
C PHE A 291 14.38 -4.94 -20.33
N THR A 292 15.68 -5.13 -20.23
CA THR A 292 16.42 -5.25 -18.97
C THR A 292 16.59 -3.88 -18.31
N SER A 293 15.53 -3.34 -17.72
CA SER A 293 15.57 -2.14 -16.90
C SER A 293 16.62 -2.23 -15.77
N LYS A 294 16.96 -3.46 -15.34
CA LYS A 294 18.00 -3.73 -14.35
C LYS A 294 19.39 -3.30 -14.83
N ALA A 295 19.76 -3.60 -16.09
CA ALA A 295 21.03 -3.16 -16.66
C ALA A 295 21.10 -1.64 -16.73
N LEU A 296 20.03 -0.99 -17.19
CA LEU A 296 19.95 0.46 -17.27
C LEU A 296 20.05 1.14 -15.90
N TYR A 297 19.38 0.61 -14.89
CA TYR A 297 19.46 1.18 -13.55
C TYR A 297 20.83 1.01 -12.92
N SER A 298 21.47 -0.14 -13.03
CA SER A 298 22.84 -0.34 -12.55
C SER A 298 23.83 0.58 -13.26
N ILE A 299 23.57 0.92 -14.52
CA ILE A 299 24.35 1.89 -15.28
C ILE A 299 24.16 3.32 -14.73
N VAL A 300 22.93 3.72 -14.44
CA VAL A 300 22.59 5.12 -14.06
C VAL A 300 22.76 5.38 -12.57
N ASN A 301 22.67 4.36 -11.73
CA ASN A 301 22.79 4.52 -10.27
C ASN A 301 23.75 3.51 -9.64
N PRO A 302 25.03 3.48 -10.08
CA PRO A 302 26.00 2.62 -9.45
C PRO A 302 26.10 2.96 -7.95
N ASP A 303 26.13 1.92 -7.11
CA ASP A 303 26.25 2.03 -5.65
C ASP A 303 25.22 2.97 -4.95
N GLY A 304 24.10 3.25 -5.61
CA GLY A 304 23.07 4.13 -5.06
C GLY A 304 23.43 5.62 -5.06
N PHE A 305 24.47 6.01 -5.78
CA PHE A 305 25.00 7.39 -5.81
C PHE A 305 23.92 8.42 -6.17
N LEU A 306 23.20 8.21 -7.28
CA LEU A 306 22.23 9.15 -7.79
C LEU A 306 21.06 9.36 -6.81
N LEU A 307 20.55 8.28 -6.20
CA LEU A 307 19.53 8.36 -5.16
C LEU A 307 20.03 9.10 -3.91
N SER A 308 21.27 8.89 -3.51
CA SER A 308 21.87 9.57 -2.36
C SER A 308 21.92 11.09 -2.57
N ARG A 309 22.17 11.53 -3.81
CA ARG A 309 22.19 12.96 -4.18
C ARG A 309 20.78 13.55 -4.26
N LEU A 310 19.83 12.80 -4.76
CA LEU A 310 18.41 13.19 -4.82
C LEU A 310 17.73 13.28 -3.44
N SER A 311 18.27 12.62 -2.42
CA SER A 311 17.72 12.69 -1.05
C SER A 311 17.84 14.07 -0.41
N LYS A 312 18.64 14.99 -1.01
CA LYS A 312 18.91 16.34 -0.50
C LYS A 312 18.50 17.38 -1.54
N SER A 313 17.35 18.01 -1.34
CA SER A 313 16.80 19.02 -2.26
C SER A 313 17.59 20.33 -2.31
N ASP A 314 18.50 20.56 -1.37
CA ASP A 314 19.40 21.72 -1.32
C ASP A 314 20.70 21.54 -2.13
N ASN A 315 20.92 20.37 -2.72
CA ASN A 315 22.04 20.17 -3.63
C ASN A 315 21.94 21.07 -4.86
N VAL A 316 23.06 21.67 -5.27
CA VAL A 316 23.12 22.64 -6.40
C VAL A 316 22.65 22.03 -7.73
N GLU A 317 22.82 20.73 -7.89
CA GLU A 317 22.46 19.97 -9.08
C GLU A 317 21.08 19.30 -8.99
N TYR A 318 20.34 19.46 -7.88
CA TYR A 318 19.09 18.72 -7.61
C TYR A 318 18.10 18.75 -8.79
N ASN A 319 17.82 19.94 -9.34
CA ASN A 319 16.89 20.09 -10.46
C ASN A 319 17.35 19.34 -11.72
N ASN A 320 18.65 19.28 -11.97
CA ASN A 320 19.18 18.52 -13.10
C ASN A 320 19.03 17.03 -12.87
N LEU A 321 19.22 16.57 -11.64
CA LEU A 321 18.99 15.15 -11.29
C LEU A 321 17.51 14.76 -11.45
N ILE A 322 16.57 15.61 -11.04
CA ILE A 322 15.14 15.37 -11.28
C ILE A 322 14.84 15.28 -12.79
N MET A 323 15.42 16.16 -13.60
CA MET A 323 15.24 16.11 -15.05
C MET A 323 15.90 14.87 -15.68
N ALA A 324 17.05 14.43 -15.15
CA ALA A 324 17.70 13.20 -15.57
C ALA A 324 16.83 11.96 -15.27
N ILE A 325 16.26 11.89 -14.06
CA ILE A 325 15.31 10.81 -13.69
C ILE A 325 14.06 10.85 -14.55
N ASN A 326 13.52 12.01 -14.85
CA ASN A 326 12.38 12.13 -15.78
C ASN A 326 12.75 11.61 -17.16
N GLY A 327 13.96 11.92 -17.65
CA GLY A 327 14.49 11.36 -18.88
C GLY A 327 14.57 9.82 -18.83
N LEU A 328 15.09 9.26 -17.76
CA LEU A 328 15.17 7.82 -17.53
C LEU A 328 13.78 7.18 -17.49
N TYR A 329 12.83 7.80 -16.78
CA TYR A 329 11.44 7.35 -16.71
C TYR A 329 10.80 7.31 -18.11
N ARG A 330 10.94 8.37 -18.90
CA ARG A 330 10.40 8.42 -20.26
C ARG A 330 10.98 7.30 -21.12
N TYR A 331 12.27 7.07 -21.04
CA TYR A 331 12.92 6.00 -21.79
C TYR A 331 12.48 4.62 -21.30
N ALA A 332 12.64 4.34 -19.99
CA ALA A 332 12.41 3.01 -19.42
C ALA A 332 10.93 2.64 -19.31
N ILE A 333 10.06 3.60 -19.04
CA ILE A 333 8.64 3.36 -18.76
C ILE A 333 7.74 3.70 -19.95
N LEU A 334 8.02 4.78 -20.67
CA LEU A 334 7.20 5.23 -21.78
C LEU A 334 7.74 4.82 -23.17
N ASN A 335 8.90 4.14 -23.23
CA ASN A 335 9.61 3.77 -24.47
C ASN A 335 9.94 4.99 -25.37
N ASP A 336 10.21 6.14 -24.75
CA ASP A 336 10.54 7.36 -25.45
C ASP A 336 12.06 7.53 -25.54
N ASN A 337 12.62 7.26 -26.72
CA ASN A 337 14.06 7.35 -26.97
C ASN A 337 14.65 8.74 -26.67
N GLN A 338 13.87 9.81 -26.79
CA GLN A 338 14.31 11.17 -26.42
C GLN A 338 14.60 11.29 -24.91
N GLY A 339 13.99 10.44 -24.10
CA GLY A 339 14.25 10.36 -22.67
C GLY A 339 15.71 10.05 -22.38
N LEU A 340 16.35 9.14 -23.12
CA LEU A 340 17.75 8.77 -22.94
C LEU A 340 18.69 9.97 -23.15
N PHE A 341 18.48 10.73 -24.23
CA PHE A 341 19.27 11.93 -24.50
C PHE A 341 19.06 13.01 -23.44
N THR A 342 17.83 13.16 -22.95
CA THR A 342 17.52 14.09 -21.88
C THR A 342 18.26 13.69 -20.59
N MET A 343 18.24 12.40 -20.23
CA MET A 343 18.95 11.87 -19.06
C MET A 343 20.44 12.18 -19.12
N ILE A 344 21.11 11.83 -20.22
CA ILE A 344 22.56 12.05 -20.40
C ILE A 344 22.90 13.53 -20.31
N ARG A 345 22.15 14.38 -21.00
CA ARG A 345 22.35 15.83 -20.99
C ARG A 345 22.23 16.41 -19.58
N GLU A 346 21.23 16.02 -18.84
CA GLU A 346 20.99 16.55 -17.50
C GLU A 346 21.99 16.01 -16.46
N LEU A 347 22.48 14.77 -16.60
CA LEU A 347 23.60 14.27 -15.80
C LEU A 347 24.88 15.07 -16.09
N HIS A 348 25.15 15.43 -17.34
CA HIS A 348 26.26 16.25 -17.71
C HIS A 348 26.12 17.68 -17.15
N ASN A 349 24.94 18.26 -17.19
CA ASN A 349 24.67 19.56 -16.57
C ASN A 349 24.85 19.53 -15.04
N ALA A 350 24.42 18.45 -14.38
CA ALA A 350 24.63 18.22 -12.95
C ALA A 350 26.12 18.19 -12.62
N TYR A 351 26.93 17.45 -13.40
CA TYR A 351 28.37 17.40 -13.28
C TYR A 351 29.00 18.81 -13.38
N HIS A 352 28.64 19.62 -14.38
CA HIS A 352 29.17 20.97 -14.53
C HIS A 352 28.85 21.88 -13.36
N LYS A 353 27.65 21.79 -12.79
CA LYS A 353 27.29 22.55 -11.59
C LYS A 353 28.15 22.16 -10.38
N VAL A 354 28.33 20.84 -10.17
CA VAL A 354 29.14 20.33 -9.06
C VAL A 354 30.62 20.72 -9.25
N ARG A 355 31.15 20.62 -10.49
CA ARG A 355 32.53 20.98 -10.83
C ARG A 355 32.84 22.45 -10.59
N SER A 356 31.86 23.33 -10.77
CA SER A 356 32.00 24.77 -10.52
C SER A 356 32.18 25.11 -9.03
N ASP A 357 31.79 24.21 -8.11
CA ASP A 357 31.93 24.38 -6.66
C ASP A 357 33.18 23.66 -6.13
N LYS A 358 34.20 24.45 -5.79
CA LYS A 358 35.48 23.93 -5.24
C LYS A 358 35.31 23.05 -3.99
N LYS A 359 34.21 23.19 -3.25
CA LYS A 359 33.92 22.39 -2.06
C LYS A 359 33.44 20.95 -2.39
N LEU A 360 33.06 20.72 -3.64
CA LEU A 360 32.45 19.46 -4.09
C LEU A 360 33.39 18.62 -4.96
N GLN A 361 34.72 18.81 -4.88
CA GLN A 361 35.72 18.10 -5.71
C GLN A 361 35.60 16.57 -5.65
N LYS A 362 35.31 16.00 -4.47
CA LYS A 362 35.11 14.55 -4.32
C LYS A 362 33.90 14.06 -5.12
N ILE A 363 32.82 14.80 -5.04
CA ILE A 363 31.56 14.50 -5.75
C ILE A 363 31.71 14.68 -7.26
N THR A 364 32.55 15.64 -7.68
CA THR A 364 32.88 15.83 -9.11
C THR A 364 33.47 14.55 -9.71
N LYS A 365 34.38 13.90 -9.01
CA LYS A 365 34.99 12.62 -9.45
C LYS A 365 33.93 11.51 -9.55
N GLU A 366 33.02 11.42 -8.58
CA GLU A 366 31.93 10.43 -8.60
C GLU A 366 31.01 10.64 -9.82
N TYR A 367 30.78 11.91 -10.25
CA TYR A 367 30.03 12.21 -11.48
C TYR A 367 30.82 11.88 -12.75
N GLU A 368 32.13 12.07 -12.77
CA GLU A 368 33.00 11.66 -13.90
C GLU A 368 32.95 10.14 -14.09
N ASP A 369 33.07 9.40 -13.00
CA ASP A 369 32.99 7.94 -12.99
C ASP A 369 31.59 7.47 -13.46
N LEU A 370 30.52 8.10 -12.97
CA LEU A 370 29.15 7.83 -13.40
C LEU A 370 28.96 8.06 -14.90
N LEU A 371 29.36 9.23 -15.41
CA LEU A 371 29.20 9.56 -16.84
C LEU A 371 29.99 8.63 -17.74
N THR A 372 31.21 8.30 -17.34
CA THR A 372 32.04 7.33 -18.05
C THR A 372 31.38 5.95 -18.07
N HIS A 373 30.85 5.51 -16.93
CA HIS A 373 30.14 4.25 -16.81
C HIS A 373 28.86 4.23 -17.64
N VAL A 374 28.06 5.31 -17.64
CA VAL A 374 26.85 5.44 -18.45
C VAL A 374 27.18 5.37 -19.95
N VAL A 375 28.17 6.15 -20.42
CA VAL A 375 28.50 6.19 -21.85
C VAL A 375 29.07 4.86 -22.35
N SER A 376 29.96 4.22 -21.58
CA SER A 376 30.59 2.94 -21.98
C SER A 376 29.59 1.78 -21.99
N ASN A 377 28.58 1.80 -21.14
CA ASN A 377 27.60 0.70 -21.03
C ASN A 377 26.35 0.90 -21.90
N LEU A 378 26.02 2.14 -22.28
CA LEU A 378 24.87 2.40 -23.18
C LEU A 378 25.06 1.81 -24.57
N GLN A 379 26.32 1.61 -25.02
CA GLN A 379 26.61 0.94 -26.28
C GLN A 379 26.18 -0.54 -26.27
N ASN A 380 25.99 -1.14 -25.12
CA ASN A 380 25.60 -2.53 -24.91
C ASN A 380 24.08 -2.70 -24.63
N VAL A 381 23.32 -1.60 -24.64
CA VAL A 381 21.86 -1.63 -24.48
C VAL A 381 21.25 -1.83 -25.86
N PRO A 382 20.55 -2.96 -26.11
CA PRO A 382 20.00 -3.30 -27.42
C PRO A 382 18.89 -2.37 -27.90
#